data_871270f0b23eb7dff925dfe1231783e2
#
_entry.id   871270f0b23eb7dff925dfe1231783e2
#
_cell.length_a   1.000
_cell.length_b   1.000
_cell.length_c   1.000
_cell.angle_alpha   90.00
_cell.angle_beta   90.00
_cell.angle_gamma   90.00
#
_symmetry.space_group_name_H-M   'P 1'
#
loop_
_entity.id
_entity.type
_entity.pdbx_description
1 polymer ?
#
loop_
_entity_poly.entity_id
_entity_poly.type
_entity_poly.pdbx_seq_one_letter_code
_entity_poly.pdbx_strand_id
1 'polypeptide(L)'
;MDLTDLGGEAAEEEPNLRRFRRTVQDGAVLYHSDSYNSVASQLPGLLRDANSAVAYYDSGEEHRQAVLARAEALQLAGRYLKQVRQYDLAYTALAGAITDARRADDELTGASGVIGMCWLLLRQGRLDEAEQLASQTADVIEPRLSRATPDECAAWGWLALRAAAAAGRNNRPDEARHYHRVASTAASAVGRETEVLFETVDPVLVRVEWGKLIGVRQGSG
;
A
#
# COMPACT_ATOMS: atom_id res chain seq x y z
N MET A 1 -27.76 -0.07 -29.40
CA MET A 1 -27.11 1.18 -29.02
C MET A 1 -25.77 0.76 -28.48
N ASP A 2 -24.76 0.86 -29.29
CA ASP A 2 -23.42 0.30 -29.01
C ASP A 2 -22.64 1.33 -28.20
N LEU A 3 -22.18 0.95 -27.00
CA LEU A 3 -21.45 1.82 -26.07
C LEU A 3 -19.96 1.95 -26.45
N THR A 4 -19.55 1.40 -27.60
CA THR A 4 -18.18 1.44 -28.09
C THR A 4 -17.83 2.70 -28.88
N ASP A 5 -18.80 3.58 -29.17
CA ASP A 5 -18.63 4.75 -30.04
C ASP A 5 -18.57 6.10 -29.29
N LEU A 6 -18.00 6.10 -28.10
CA LEU A 6 -17.63 7.32 -27.37
C LEU A 6 -16.14 7.68 -27.51
N GLY A 7 -15.45 7.10 -28.46
CA GLY A 7 -14.08 7.42 -28.84
C GLY A 7 -14.05 8.54 -29.90
N GLY A 8 -14.27 9.77 -29.49
CA GLY A 8 -13.76 10.91 -30.30
C GLY A 8 -12.24 10.78 -30.36
N GLU A 9 -11.67 10.76 -31.55
CA GLU A 9 -10.23 10.91 -31.84
C GLU A 9 -9.74 12.25 -31.25
N ALA A 10 -9.52 12.29 -29.94
CA ALA A 10 -8.60 13.25 -29.38
C ALA A 10 -7.22 12.82 -29.84
N ALA A 11 -6.49 13.67 -30.56
CA ALA A 11 -5.09 13.45 -30.86
C ALA A 11 -4.42 12.93 -29.60
N GLU A 12 -3.80 11.75 -29.68
CA GLU A 12 -3.15 11.09 -28.55
C GLU A 12 -1.97 11.96 -28.10
N GLU A 13 -2.25 12.90 -27.22
CA GLU A 13 -1.23 13.71 -26.58
C GLU A 13 -0.39 12.79 -25.69
N GLU A 14 0.92 12.84 -25.84
CA GLU A 14 1.85 12.01 -25.08
C GLU A 14 1.60 12.18 -23.57
N PRO A 15 1.31 11.08 -22.84
CA PRO A 15 1.03 11.14 -21.40
C PRO A 15 2.22 11.68 -20.61
N ASN A 16 2.02 12.74 -19.85
CA ASN A 16 3.06 13.29 -18.99
C ASN A 16 3.14 12.53 -17.67
N LEU A 17 3.95 11.47 -17.62
CA LEU A 17 4.12 10.61 -16.45
C LEU A 17 4.58 11.35 -15.20
N ARG A 18 5.42 12.39 -15.33
CA ARG A 18 5.88 13.19 -14.17
C ARG A 18 4.73 13.99 -13.57
N ARG A 19 3.91 14.62 -14.38
CA ARG A 19 2.71 15.35 -13.94
C ARG A 19 1.73 14.37 -13.31
N PHE A 20 1.52 13.23 -13.91
CA PHE A 20 0.63 12.19 -13.42
C PHE A 20 1.06 11.72 -12.02
N ARG A 21 2.33 11.32 -11.83
CA ARG A 21 2.83 10.87 -10.51
C ARG A 21 2.71 11.97 -9.45
N ARG A 22 2.95 13.22 -9.82
CA ARG A 22 2.74 14.35 -8.89
C ARG A 22 1.27 14.44 -8.47
N THR A 23 0.33 14.27 -9.39
CA THR A 23 -1.11 14.28 -9.05
C THR A 23 -1.48 13.12 -8.11
N VAL A 24 -0.88 11.93 -8.28
CA VAL A 24 -1.07 10.81 -7.35
C VAL A 24 -0.52 11.16 -5.96
N GLN A 25 0.65 11.78 -5.88
CA GLN A 25 1.24 12.23 -4.61
C GLN A 25 0.38 13.30 -3.92
N ASP A 26 -0.12 14.29 -4.68
CA ASP A 26 -1.05 15.30 -4.16
C ASP A 26 -2.33 14.64 -3.62
N GLY A 27 -2.83 13.61 -4.31
CA GLY A 27 -3.95 12.79 -3.86
C GLY A 27 -3.66 12.03 -2.56
N ALA A 28 -2.44 11.56 -2.37
CA ALA A 28 -2.00 10.94 -1.12
C ALA A 28 -1.99 11.93 0.04
N VAL A 29 -1.49 13.15 -0.18
CA VAL A 29 -1.53 14.23 0.82
C VAL A 29 -2.98 14.56 1.21
N LEU A 30 -3.90 14.63 0.24
CA LEU A 30 -5.32 14.84 0.50
C LEU A 30 -5.93 13.69 1.31
N TYR A 31 -5.52 12.46 1.04
CA TYR A 31 -5.96 11.29 1.80
C TYR A 31 -5.51 11.37 3.27
N HIS A 32 -4.25 11.73 3.52
CA HIS A 32 -3.71 11.87 4.88
C HIS A 32 -4.25 13.07 5.65
N SER A 33 -4.76 14.08 4.94
CA SER A 33 -5.46 15.23 5.55
C SER A 33 -6.96 15.02 5.69
N ASP A 34 -7.45 13.78 5.60
CA ASP A 34 -8.87 13.40 5.68
C ASP A 34 -9.78 14.08 4.64
N SER A 35 -9.20 14.64 3.59
CA SER A 35 -9.92 15.33 2.51
C SER A 35 -10.50 14.33 1.49
N TYR A 36 -11.25 13.33 1.98
CA TYR A 36 -11.75 12.22 1.19
C TYR A 36 -12.66 12.61 0.02
N ASN A 37 -13.43 13.71 0.13
CA ASN A 37 -14.23 14.19 -0.99
C ASN A 37 -13.35 14.68 -2.15
N SER A 38 -12.23 15.31 -1.86
CA SER A 38 -11.27 15.74 -2.88
C SER A 38 -10.58 14.55 -3.54
N VAL A 39 -10.22 13.53 -2.77
CA VAL A 39 -9.70 12.26 -3.30
C VAL A 39 -10.74 11.62 -4.23
N ALA A 40 -11.99 11.48 -3.77
CA ALA A 40 -13.09 10.89 -4.54
C ALA A 40 -13.28 11.56 -5.90
N SER A 41 -13.24 12.89 -5.95
CA SER A 41 -13.41 13.65 -7.19
C SER A 41 -12.28 13.46 -8.19
N GLN A 42 -11.05 13.20 -7.73
CA GLN A 42 -9.87 13.04 -8.57
C GLN A 42 -9.67 11.61 -9.07
N LEU A 43 -10.05 10.59 -8.27
CA LEU A 43 -9.76 9.18 -8.57
C LEU A 43 -10.22 8.72 -9.96
N PRO A 44 -11.44 9.03 -10.45
CA PRO A 44 -11.86 8.56 -11.78
C PRO A 44 -10.97 9.10 -12.91
N GLY A 45 -10.53 10.36 -12.80
CA GLY A 45 -9.59 10.98 -13.73
C GLY A 45 -8.22 10.28 -13.67
N LEU A 46 -7.67 10.17 -12.47
CA LEU A 46 -6.39 9.49 -12.23
C LEU A 46 -6.35 8.08 -12.81
N LEU A 47 -7.39 7.27 -12.58
CA LEU A 47 -7.42 5.89 -13.08
C LEU A 47 -7.54 5.83 -14.61
N ARG A 48 -8.29 6.76 -15.23
CA ARG A 48 -8.33 6.86 -16.71
C ARG A 48 -6.96 7.22 -17.28
N ASP A 49 -6.33 8.27 -16.72
CA ASP A 49 -5.01 8.74 -17.17
C ASP A 49 -3.95 7.65 -17.02
N ALA A 50 -3.99 6.90 -15.91
CA ALA A 50 -3.13 5.75 -15.65
C ALA A 50 -3.29 4.66 -16.72
N ASN A 51 -4.53 4.27 -17.03
CA ASN A 51 -4.80 3.26 -18.06
C ASN A 51 -4.40 3.74 -19.44
N SER A 52 -4.66 4.99 -19.78
CA SER A 52 -4.24 5.60 -21.07
C SER A 52 -2.73 5.62 -21.19
N ALA A 53 -2.00 5.95 -20.13
CA ALA A 53 -0.54 5.95 -20.15
C ALA A 53 0.04 4.54 -20.37
N VAL A 54 -0.51 3.51 -19.73
CA VAL A 54 -0.07 2.12 -19.93
C VAL A 54 -0.42 1.62 -21.34
N ALA A 55 -1.52 2.08 -21.92
CA ALA A 55 -1.90 1.74 -23.29
C ALA A 55 -1.05 2.48 -24.33
N TYR A 56 -0.63 3.71 -24.05
CA TYR A 56 0.20 4.53 -24.96
C TYR A 56 1.63 4.01 -25.05
N TYR A 57 2.26 3.72 -23.90
CA TYR A 57 3.61 3.18 -23.86
C TYR A 57 3.53 1.64 -23.87
N ASP A 58 3.90 1.00 -24.96
CA ASP A 58 3.76 -0.45 -25.14
C ASP A 58 4.96 -1.26 -24.66
N SER A 59 6.14 -0.60 -24.50
CA SER A 59 7.38 -1.27 -24.14
C SER A 59 8.41 -0.31 -23.54
N GLY A 60 9.51 -0.85 -23.03
CA GLY A 60 10.64 -0.08 -22.54
C GLY A 60 10.46 0.52 -21.14
N GLU A 61 11.30 1.49 -20.81
CA GLU A 61 11.32 2.13 -19.51
C GLU A 61 10.08 3.00 -19.30
N GLU A 62 9.57 3.66 -20.32
CA GLU A 62 8.35 4.46 -20.27
C GLU A 62 7.13 3.60 -19.91
N HIS A 63 7.00 2.42 -20.52
CA HIS A 63 5.96 1.45 -20.15
C HIS A 63 6.09 1.03 -18.69
N ARG A 64 7.31 0.69 -18.24
CA ARG A 64 7.58 0.34 -16.83
C ARG A 64 7.15 1.45 -15.90
N GLN A 65 7.48 2.71 -16.21
CA GLN A 65 7.09 3.89 -15.43
C GLN A 65 5.58 4.13 -15.46
N ALA A 66 4.90 3.89 -16.57
CA ALA A 66 3.44 3.99 -16.67
C ALA A 66 2.74 2.94 -15.82
N VAL A 67 3.23 1.68 -15.86
CA VAL A 67 2.71 0.59 -15.03
C VAL A 67 2.91 0.88 -13.55
N LEU A 68 4.08 1.40 -13.15
CA LEU A 68 4.36 1.79 -11.78
C LEU A 68 3.44 2.93 -11.30
N ALA A 69 3.28 3.95 -12.14
CA ALA A 69 2.38 5.07 -11.85
C ALA A 69 0.92 4.60 -11.70
N ARG A 70 0.48 3.61 -12.49
CA ARG A 70 -0.84 2.98 -12.33
C ARG A 70 -0.93 2.20 -11.02
N ALA A 71 0.11 1.49 -10.61
CA ALA A 71 0.15 0.81 -9.32
C ALA A 71 -0.05 1.80 -8.15
N GLU A 72 0.62 2.95 -8.19
CA GLU A 72 0.48 4.01 -7.18
C GLU A 72 -0.96 4.58 -7.15
N ALA A 73 -1.56 4.83 -8.32
CA ALA A 73 -2.96 5.30 -8.43
C ALA A 73 -3.96 4.26 -7.89
N LEU A 74 -3.75 2.98 -8.20
CA LEU A 74 -4.57 1.89 -7.69
C LEU A 74 -4.43 1.71 -6.17
N GLN A 75 -3.25 1.95 -5.59
CA GLN A 75 -3.07 1.97 -4.14
C GLN A 75 -3.87 3.09 -3.50
N LEU A 76 -3.81 4.31 -4.03
CA LEU A 76 -4.62 5.43 -3.55
C LEU A 76 -6.12 5.11 -3.63
N ALA A 77 -6.57 4.53 -4.74
CA ALA A 77 -7.95 4.09 -4.91
C ALA A 77 -8.35 3.03 -3.87
N GLY A 78 -7.51 2.01 -3.67
CA GLY A 78 -7.76 0.95 -2.69
C GLY A 78 -7.86 1.48 -1.26
N ARG A 79 -6.99 2.44 -0.89
CA ARG A 79 -7.03 3.10 0.41
C ARG A 79 -8.30 3.93 0.60
N TYR A 80 -8.70 4.71 -0.40
CA TYR A 80 -9.95 5.47 -0.38
C TYR A 80 -11.17 4.54 -0.26
N LEU A 81 -11.26 3.52 -1.12
CA LEU A 81 -12.37 2.57 -1.13
C LEU A 81 -12.51 1.83 0.21
N LYS A 82 -11.41 1.53 0.87
CA LYS A 82 -11.38 0.98 2.22
C LYS A 82 -12.04 1.93 3.23
N GLN A 83 -11.81 3.23 3.15
CA GLN A 83 -12.40 4.23 4.07
C GLN A 83 -13.92 4.32 3.88
N VAL A 84 -14.39 4.25 2.65
CA VAL A 84 -15.84 4.26 2.34
C VAL A 84 -16.46 2.85 2.40
N ARG A 85 -15.76 1.87 2.95
CA ARG A 85 -16.20 0.48 3.18
C ARG A 85 -16.59 -0.30 1.92
N GLN A 86 -16.07 0.09 0.77
CA GLN A 86 -16.21 -0.65 -0.49
C GLN A 86 -15.11 -1.71 -0.59
N TYR A 87 -15.18 -2.72 0.26
CA TYR A 87 -14.07 -3.67 0.50
C TYR A 87 -13.73 -4.53 -0.71
N ASP A 88 -14.71 -4.95 -1.51
CA ASP A 88 -14.48 -5.76 -2.71
C ASP A 88 -13.75 -4.96 -3.79
N LEU A 89 -14.17 -3.69 -3.98
CA LEU A 89 -13.48 -2.79 -4.89
C LEU A 89 -12.08 -2.42 -4.38
N ALA A 90 -11.93 -2.23 -3.06
CA ALA A 90 -10.63 -1.99 -2.44
C ALA A 90 -9.68 -3.18 -2.66
N TYR A 91 -10.18 -4.42 -2.50
CA TYR A 91 -9.43 -5.63 -2.77
C TYR A 91 -8.96 -5.68 -4.23
N THR A 92 -9.87 -5.45 -5.17
CA THR A 92 -9.57 -5.45 -6.61
C THR A 92 -8.51 -4.42 -6.97
N ALA A 93 -8.63 -3.19 -6.45
CA ALA A 93 -7.67 -2.13 -6.69
C ALA A 93 -6.27 -2.47 -6.12
N LEU A 94 -6.21 -2.94 -4.88
CA LEU A 94 -4.94 -3.33 -4.25
C LEU A 94 -4.28 -4.54 -4.92
N ALA A 95 -5.07 -5.55 -5.33
CA ALA A 95 -4.56 -6.69 -6.10
C ALA A 95 -3.99 -6.25 -7.45
N GLY A 96 -4.66 -5.33 -8.15
CA GLY A 96 -4.15 -4.70 -9.37
C GLY A 96 -2.84 -3.95 -9.13
N ALA A 97 -2.76 -3.16 -8.06
CA ALA A 97 -1.55 -2.43 -7.69
C ALA A 97 -0.35 -3.36 -7.43
N ILE A 98 -0.54 -4.45 -6.68
CA ILE A 98 0.50 -5.45 -6.42
C ILE A 98 0.95 -6.12 -7.72
N THR A 99 0.00 -6.42 -8.60
CA THR A 99 0.30 -7.05 -9.91
C THR A 99 1.14 -6.12 -10.78
N ASP A 100 0.78 -4.85 -10.85
CA ASP A 100 1.50 -3.85 -11.63
C ASP A 100 2.89 -3.56 -11.04
N ALA A 101 3.02 -3.46 -9.72
CA ALA A 101 4.31 -3.31 -9.06
C ALA A 101 5.27 -4.46 -9.38
N ARG A 102 4.76 -5.70 -9.39
CA ARG A 102 5.54 -6.89 -9.81
C ARG A 102 5.95 -6.83 -11.28
N ARG A 103 5.06 -6.36 -12.18
CA ARG A 103 5.39 -6.17 -13.61
C ARG A 103 6.46 -5.10 -13.83
N ALA A 104 6.47 -4.09 -12.98
CA ALA A 104 7.46 -3.02 -13.01
C ALA A 104 8.74 -3.37 -12.25
N ASP A 105 8.84 -4.56 -11.65
CA ASP A 105 9.98 -5.00 -10.83
C ASP A 105 10.30 -3.98 -9.71
N ASP A 106 9.25 -3.52 -9.00
CA ASP A 106 9.35 -2.55 -7.92
C ASP A 106 8.83 -3.16 -6.60
N GLU A 107 9.77 -3.67 -5.81
CA GLU A 107 9.47 -4.37 -4.55
C GLU A 107 8.83 -3.45 -3.50
N LEU A 108 9.26 -2.19 -3.42
CA LEU A 108 8.73 -1.25 -2.43
C LEU A 108 7.28 -0.87 -2.72
N THR A 109 6.95 -0.57 -3.97
CA THR A 109 5.57 -0.33 -4.38
C THR A 109 4.72 -1.59 -4.16
N GLY A 110 5.26 -2.78 -4.45
CA GLY A 110 4.59 -4.05 -4.16
C GLY A 110 4.32 -4.25 -2.68
N ALA A 111 5.31 -4.03 -1.83
CA ALA A 111 5.20 -4.12 -0.37
C ALA A 111 4.14 -3.15 0.20
N SER A 112 4.12 -1.90 -0.29
CA SER A 112 3.10 -0.92 0.10
C SER A 112 1.68 -1.38 -0.26
N GLY A 113 1.49 -1.98 -1.43
CA GLY A 113 0.22 -2.61 -1.82
C GLY A 113 -0.19 -3.75 -0.88
N VAL A 114 0.78 -4.60 -0.51
CA VAL A 114 0.56 -5.71 0.45
C VAL A 114 0.20 -5.18 1.85
N ILE A 115 0.85 -4.15 2.34
CA ILE A 115 0.51 -3.50 3.63
C ILE A 115 -0.96 -3.06 3.62
N GLY A 116 -1.41 -2.43 2.54
CA GLY A 116 -2.81 -2.03 2.35
C GLY A 116 -3.76 -3.23 2.31
N MET A 117 -3.40 -4.30 1.61
CA MET A 117 -4.16 -5.53 1.51
C MET A 117 -4.29 -6.25 2.86
N CYS A 118 -3.20 -6.36 3.62
CA CYS A 118 -3.23 -6.97 4.95
C CYS A 118 -4.16 -6.22 5.90
N TRP A 119 -4.20 -4.88 5.82
CA TRP A 119 -5.15 -4.10 6.60
C TRP A 119 -6.60 -4.42 6.24
N LEU A 120 -6.90 -4.62 4.95
CA LEU A 120 -8.22 -5.01 4.47
C LEU A 120 -8.61 -6.41 4.99
N LEU A 121 -7.70 -7.38 4.87
CA LEU A 121 -7.88 -8.75 5.37
C LEU A 121 -8.13 -8.77 6.89
N LEU A 122 -7.38 -7.97 7.64
CA LEU A 122 -7.59 -7.80 9.08
C LEU A 122 -9.00 -7.28 9.39
N ARG A 123 -9.54 -6.34 8.61
CA ARG A 123 -10.93 -5.84 8.77
C ARG A 123 -11.97 -6.89 8.46
N GLN A 124 -11.68 -7.77 7.51
CA GLN A 124 -12.56 -8.88 7.15
C GLN A 124 -12.46 -10.09 8.10
N GLY A 125 -11.55 -10.07 9.07
CA GLY A 125 -11.31 -11.20 9.97
C GLY A 125 -10.54 -12.36 9.34
N ARG A 126 -9.96 -12.17 8.14
CA ARG A 126 -9.12 -13.14 7.41
C ARG A 126 -7.69 -13.11 7.98
N LEU A 127 -7.57 -13.53 9.24
CA LEU A 127 -6.36 -13.32 10.04
C LEU A 127 -5.19 -14.16 9.55
N ASP A 128 -5.42 -15.45 9.23
CA ASP A 128 -4.36 -16.34 8.73
C ASP A 128 -3.79 -15.85 7.40
N GLU A 129 -4.66 -15.41 6.50
CA GLU A 129 -4.24 -14.88 5.21
C GLU A 129 -3.47 -13.56 5.35
N ALA A 130 -3.92 -12.68 6.27
CA ALA A 130 -3.22 -11.43 6.54
C ALA A 130 -1.82 -11.69 7.11
N GLU A 131 -1.69 -12.62 8.06
CA GLU A 131 -0.40 -12.98 8.63
C GLU A 131 0.53 -13.62 7.60
N GLN A 132 0.03 -14.60 6.85
CA GLN A 132 0.81 -15.29 5.83
C GLN A 132 1.30 -14.34 4.75
N LEU A 133 0.41 -13.48 4.23
CA LEU A 133 0.77 -12.51 3.19
C LEU A 133 1.82 -11.51 3.69
N ALA A 134 1.64 -10.99 4.92
CA ALA A 134 2.56 -10.03 5.50
C ALA A 134 3.93 -10.65 5.79
N SER A 135 3.97 -11.83 6.43
CA SER A 135 5.23 -12.48 6.79
C SER A 135 6.02 -12.93 5.56
N GLN A 136 5.36 -13.58 4.59
CA GLN A 136 6.03 -14.00 3.36
C GLN A 136 6.59 -12.81 2.57
N THR A 137 5.86 -11.68 2.53
CA THR A 137 6.37 -10.49 1.85
C THR A 137 7.53 -9.88 2.65
N ALA A 138 7.45 -9.85 3.98
CA ALA A 138 8.54 -9.37 4.83
C ALA A 138 9.82 -10.20 4.63
N ASP A 139 9.70 -11.53 4.54
CA ASP A 139 10.83 -12.42 4.29
C ASP A 139 11.52 -12.14 2.93
N VAL A 140 10.72 -11.82 1.90
CA VAL A 140 11.25 -11.51 0.56
C VAL A 140 12.02 -10.20 0.54
N ILE A 141 11.48 -9.16 1.21
CA ILE A 141 12.09 -7.81 1.21
C ILE A 141 12.98 -7.55 2.42
N GLU A 142 13.36 -8.57 3.19
CA GLU A 142 14.20 -8.38 4.38
C GLU A 142 15.50 -7.64 4.03
N PRO A 143 15.68 -6.41 4.54
CA PRO A 143 16.78 -5.58 4.12
C PRO A 143 18.08 -5.96 4.81
N ARG A 144 19.21 -5.81 4.11
CA ARG A 144 20.51 -5.83 4.76
C ARG A 144 20.73 -4.52 5.51
N LEU A 145 20.42 -4.50 6.81
CA LEU A 145 20.38 -3.28 7.65
C LEU A 145 21.61 -2.37 7.52
N SER A 146 22.79 -2.93 7.20
CA SER A 146 24.02 -2.13 7.00
C SER A 146 24.03 -1.31 5.70
N ARG A 147 23.09 -1.54 4.79
CA ARG A 147 23.01 -0.90 3.46
C ARG A 147 21.59 -0.46 3.13
N ALA A 148 20.65 -0.77 3.99
CA ALA A 148 19.24 -0.53 3.77
C ALA A 148 18.92 0.97 3.75
N THR A 149 18.05 1.34 2.82
CA THR A 149 17.44 2.67 2.83
C THR A 149 16.39 2.77 3.95
N PRO A 150 16.06 3.98 4.41
CA PRO A 150 14.96 4.18 5.35
C PRO A 150 13.64 3.59 4.84
N ASP A 151 13.36 3.68 3.54
CA ASP A 151 12.13 3.20 2.94
C ASP A 151 12.03 1.68 2.93
N GLU A 152 13.14 0.97 2.65
CA GLU A 152 13.20 -0.50 2.76
C GLU A 152 12.97 -0.95 4.20
N CYS A 153 13.62 -0.33 5.18
CA CYS A 153 13.41 -0.64 6.59
C CYS A 153 11.97 -0.35 7.01
N ALA A 154 11.39 0.75 6.54
CA ALA A 154 10.03 1.14 6.87
C ALA A 154 9.00 0.17 6.29
N ALA A 155 9.13 -0.23 5.02
CA ALA A 155 8.25 -1.23 4.40
C ALA A 155 8.31 -2.57 5.14
N TRP A 156 9.52 -3.04 5.46
CA TRP A 156 9.74 -4.26 6.22
C TRP A 156 9.10 -4.20 7.62
N GLY A 157 9.31 -3.09 8.33
CA GLY A 157 8.71 -2.86 9.65
C GLY A 157 7.18 -2.83 9.63
N TRP A 158 6.57 -2.21 8.62
CA TRP A 158 5.12 -2.20 8.46
C TRP A 158 4.53 -3.58 8.17
N LEU A 159 5.17 -4.38 7.33
CA LEU A 159 4.75 -5.77 7.09
C LEU A 159 4.81 -6.59 8.38
N ALA A 160 5.90 -6.48 9.15
CA ALA A 160 6.01 -7.13 10.43
C ALA A 160 4.91 -6.69 11.41
N LEU A 161 4.54 -5.40 11.44
CA LEU A 161 3.40 -4.92 12.24
C LEU A 161 2.07 -5.52 11.79
N ARG A 162 1.84 -5.68 10.49
CA ARG A 162 0.62 -6.34 9.97
C ARG A 162 0.56 -7.80 10.38
N ALA A 163 1.68 -8.53 10.29
CA ALA A 163 1.78 -9.90 10.77
C ALA A 163 1.55 -9.99 12.29
N ALA A 164 2.16 -9.10 13.07
CA ALA A 164 1.95 -9.02 14.52
C ALA A 164 0.48 -8.78 14.89
N ALA A 165 -0.18 -7.86 14.18
CA ALA A 165 -1.60 -7.56 14.39
C ALA A 165 -2.50 -8.76 14.07
N ALA A 166 -2.20 -9.48 13.00
CA ALA A 166 -2.93 -10.68 12.61
C ALA A 166 -2.74 -11.80 13.63
N ALA A 167 -1.50 -12.14 13.98
CA ALA A 167 -1.16 -13.17 14.97
C ALA A 167 -1.77 -12.87 16.34
N GLY A 168 -1.67 -11.61 16.82
CA GLY A 168 -2.24 -11.19 18.08
C GLY A 168 -3.76 -11.36 18.15
N ARG A 169 -4.47 -10.99 17.10
CA ARG A 169 -5.93 -11.17 16.99
C ARG A 169 -6.32 -12.64 16.82
N ASN A 170 -5.44 -13.44 16.23
CA ASN A 170 -5.62 -14.88 16.03
C ASN A 170 -5.17 -15.73 17.23
N ASN A 171 -4.96 -15.10 18.38
CA ASN A 171 -4.55 -15.77 19.61
C ASN A 171 -3.19 -16.50 19.54
N ARG A 172 -2.27 -15.98 18.74
CA ARG A 172 -0.88 -16.46 18.61
C ARG A 172 0.11 -15.45 19.23
N PRO A 173 0.23 -15.39 20.55
CA PRO A 173 1.00 -14.33 21.22
C PRO A 173 2.51 -14.45 21.04
N ASP A 174 3.05 -15.63 20.78
CA ASP A 174 4.49 -15.81 20.59
C ASP A 174 4.92 -15.29 19.23
N GLU A 175 4.16 -15.60 18.18
CA GLU A 175 4.33 -15.09 16.83
C GLU A 175 4.15 -13.56 16.82
N ALA A 176 3.11 -13.06 17.48
CA ALA A 176 2.89 -11.61 17.58
C ALA A 176 4.09 -10.89 18.22
N ARG A 177 4.68 -11.48 19.29
CA ARG A 177 5.90 -10.94 19.91
C ARG A 177 7.12 -11.03 19.00
N HIS A 178 7.23 -12.10 18.20
CA HIS A 178 8.30 -12.25 17.21
C HIS A 178 8.23 -11.12 16.18
N TYR A 179 7.11 -10.97 15.50
CA TYR A 179 6.93 -9.93 14.48
C TYR A 179 7.08 -8.51 15.04
N HIS A 180 6.63 -8.29 16.28
CA HIS A 180 6.83 -7.00 16.94
C HIS A 180 8.32 -6.69 17.17
N ARG A 181 9.16 -7.68 17.52
CA ARG A 181 10.61 -7.46 17.62
C ARG A 181 11.22 -7.08 16.28
N VAL A 182 10.80 -7.74 15.21
CA VAL A 182 11.22 -7.40 13.83
C VAL A 182 10.85 -5.94 13.52
N ALA A 183 9.61 -5.54 13.74
CA ALA A 183 9.15 -4.17 13.52
C ALA A 183 9.92 -3.15 14.36
N SER A 184 10.23 -3.47 15.61
CA SER A 184 11.02 -2.61 16.49
C SER A 184 12.47 -2.47 16.02
N THR A 185 13.05 -3.53 15.45
CA THR A 185 14.38 -3.49 14.83
C THR A 185 14.38 -2.58 13.60
N ALA A 186 13.39 -2.72 12.73
CA ALA A 186 13.21 -1.87 11.55
C ALA A 186 13.05 -0.39 11.94
N ALA A 187 12.18 -0.09 12.90
CA ALA A 187 11.96 1.27 13.39
C ALA A 187 13.24 1.90 14.00
N SER A 188 14.04 1.09 14.71
CA SER A 188 15.31 1.54 15.26
C SER A 188 16.35 1.83 14.16
N ALA A 189 16.34 1.07 13.07
CA ALA A 189 17.23 1.29 11.93
C ALA A 189 16.86 2.57 11.15
N VAL A 190 15.58 2.90 11.05
CA VAL A 190 15.11 4.16 10.44
C VAL A 190 15.53 5.37 11.30
N GLY A 191 15.46 5.27 12.63
CA GLY A 191 15.88 6.28 13.59
C GLY A 191 15.07 7.58 13.60
N ARG A 192 14.10 7.73 12.69
CA ARG A 192 13.24 8.90 12.50
C ARG A 192 11.91 8.48 11.89
N GLU A 193 10.93 9.35 11.93
CA GLU A 193 9.70 9.17 11.20
C GLU A 193 9.97 9.13 9.69
N THR A 194 9.47 8.09 9.03
CA THR A 194 9.60 7.90 7.59
C THR A 194 8.26 7.44 7.02
N GLU A 195 7.84 8.08 5.94
CA GLU A 195 6.67 7.71 5.18
C GLU A 195 7.09 6.86 3.98
N VAL A 196 6.53 5.66 3.88
CA VAL A 196 6.71 4.79 2.71
C VAL A 196 5.42 4.79 1.93
N LEU A 197 5.43 5.47 0.79
CA LEU A 197 4.31 5.55 -0.18
C LEU A 197 2.97 5.87 0.50
N PHE A 198 2.51 6.07 1.42
CA PHE A 198 1.22 6.30 2.09
C PHE A 198 1.16 5.73 3.53
N GLU A 199 2.25 5.18 4.04
CA GLU A 199 2.26 4.69 5.43
C GLU A 199 3.42 5.35 6.19
N THR A 200 3.14 5.84 7.39
CA THR A 200 4.15 6.45 8.25
C THR A 200 4.70 5.42 9.22
N VAL A 201 6.01 5.24 9.25
CA VAL A 201 6.70 4.42 10.24
C VAL A 201 7.40 5.33 11.25
N ASP A 202 7.01 5.18 12.51
CA ASP A 202 7.59 5.91 13.65
C ASP A 202 7.84 4.89 14.78
N PRO A 203 9.02 4.91 15.41
CA PRO A 203 9.29 4.07 16.59
C PRO A 203 8.26 4.22 17.71
N VAL A 204 7.63 5.39 17.84
CA VAL A 204 6.54 5.63 18.80
C VAL A 204 5.27 4.91 18.36
N LEU A 205 4.90 4.99 17.07
CA LEU A 205 3.72 4.30 16.54
C LEU A 205 3.82 2.79 16.66
N VAL A 206 4.99 2.20 16.42
CA VAL A 206 5.23 0.77 16.63
C VAL A 206 4.89 0.37 18.06
N ARG A 207 5.32 1.15 19.05
CA ARG A 207 5.00 0.90 20.47
C ARG A 207 3.53 1.11 20.80
N VAL A 208 2.89 2.11 20.20
CA VAL A 208 1.46 2.41 20.39
C VAL A 208 0.59 1.30 19.82
N GLU A 209 0.89 0.84 18.60
CA GLU A 209 0.16 -0.28 17.98
C GLU A 209 0.31 -1.55 18.81
N TRP A 210 1.50 -1.84 19.33
CA TRP A 210 1.70 -2.95 20.27
C TRP A 210 0.88 -2.79 21.54
N GLY A 211 0.87 -1.60 22.15
CA GLY A 211 0.05 -1.29 23.32
C GLY A 211 -1.45 -1.55 23.08
N LYS A 212 -1.98 -1.18 21.91
CA LYS A 212 -3.37 -1.47 21.51
C LYS A 212 -3.62 -2.98 21.38
N LEU A 213 -2.66 -3.74 20.81
CA LEU A 213 -2.78 -5.19 20.64
C LEU A 213 -2.85 -5.94 21.98
N ILE A 214 -2.03 -5.54 22.96
CA ILE A 214 -2.06 -6.15 24.30
C ILE A 214 -3.19 -5.62 25.18
N GLY A 215 -3.60 -4.35 25.01
CA GLY A 215 -4.68 -3.72 25.79
C GLY A 215 -6.06 -4.32 25.52
N VAL A 216 -6.31 -4.86 24.34
CA VAL A 216 -7.56 -5.58 24.01
C VAL A 216 -7.76 -6.85 24.87
N ARG A 217 -6.70 -7.39 25.47
CA ARG A 217 -6.80 -8.56 26.36
C ARG A 217 -7.11 -8.23 27.83
N GLN A 218 -6.94 -6.97 28.26
CA GLN A 218 -7.16 -6.61 29.66
C GLN A 218 -8.61 -6.20 30.00
N GLY A 219 -9.48 -6.13 28.99
CA GLY A 219 -10.87 -5.71 29.13
C GLY A 219 -11.91 -6.84 29.07
N SER A 220 -11.51 -8.12 29.14
CA SER A 220 -12.43 -9.27 29.14
C SER A 220 -12.09 -10.21 30.30
N GLY A 221 -12.29 -9.70 31.51
CA GLY A 221 -12.27 -10.44 32.75
C GLY A 221 -13.46 -10.04 33.61
#